data_795d50014858c5c208dc36507cef5de6
#
_entry.id   795d50014858c5c208dc36507cef5de6
#
_cell.length_a   1.000
_cell.length_b   1.000
_cell.length_c   1.000
_cell.angle_alpha   90.00
_cell.angle_beta   90.00
_cell.angle_gamma   90.00
#
_symmetry.space_group_name_H-M   'P 1'
#
loop_
_entity.id
_entity.type
_entity.pdbx_description
1 polymer ?
#
loop_
_entity_poly.entity_id
_entity_poly.type
_entity_poly.pdbx_seq_one_letter_code
_entity_poly.pdbx_strand_id
1 'polypeptide(L)'
;MQVNQPKEGGAELNPASISKPEIRERPILFNDAMVRAILDGRKTVTRRQITPQFPSSVKEVLPYVAHRDTWMPSDPESPDEAWEEQVRVCPYGKPGDRLWVRETFAVYGDENFAAIHYRADRPHDVGRKGVGYKPSIHMPRWACRILLEITNVRVERLQDITEEQAEAEGVRACEHDLDPDGNGYSATELLSILWSSLYGVDSYNANPWVWVVEFKRVEVANVQ
;
A
#
# COMPACT_ATOMS: atom_id res chain seq x y z
N MET A 1 22.20 6.19 -73.77
CA MET A 1 22.59 5.70 -72.47
C MET A 1 22.04 6.61 -71.43
N GLN A 2 20.90 6.25 -70.81
CA GLN A 2 20.28 7.02 -69.70
C GLN A 2 20.63 6.28 -68.42
N VAL A 3 21.30 6.96 -67.54
CA VAL A 3 21.67 6.45 -66.19
C VAL A 3 20.49 6.74 -65.25
N ASN A 4 19.87 5.66 -64.75
CA ASN A 4 18.81 5.68 -63.77
C ASN A 4 19.42 5.89 -62.37
N GLN A 5 19.08 6.96 -61.69
CA GLN A 5 19.41 7.19 -60.27
C GLN A 5 18.34 6.54 -59.37
N PRO A 6 18.72 5.88 -58.27
CA PRO A 6 17.77 5.36 -57.32
C PRO A 6 17.24 6.49 -56.41
N LYS A 7 15.91 6.53 -56.25
CA LYS A 7 15.23 7.41 -55.28
C LYS A 7 15.49 6.90 -53.87
N GLU A 8 16.15 7.68 -53.05
CA GLU A 8 16.20 7.49 -51.60
C GLU A 8 14.82 7.80 -51.00
N GLY A 9 14.13 6.75 -50.57
CA GLY A 9 12.93 6.85 -49.75
C GLY A 9 13.33 7.02 -48.28
N GLY A 10 13.41 8.27 -47.81
CA GLY A 10 13.52 8.56 -46.40
C GLY A 10 12.23 8.13 -45.70
N ALA A 11 12.28 7.01 -44.94
CA ALA A 11 11.25 6.66 -44.01
C ALA A 11 11.34 7.67 -42.84
N GLU A 12 10.42 8.62 -42.77
CA GLU A 12 10.19 9.42 -41.57
C GLU A 12 9.77 8.46 -40.46
N LEU A 13 10.65 8.27 -39.50
CA LEU A 13 10.34 7.61 -38.23
C LEU A 13 9.34 8.50 -37.50
N ASN A 14 8.10 8.10 -37.58
CA ASN A 14 7.00 8.66 -36.76
C ASN A 14 7.40 8.52 -35.28
N PRO A 15 7.56 9.60 -34.49
CA PRO A 15 7.87 9.49 -33.10
C PRO A 15 6.69 8.77 -32.44
N ALA A 16 6.89 7.50 -32.08
CA ALA A 16 5.92 6.70 -31.37
C ALA A 16 5.37 7.54 -30.22
N SER A 17 4.07 7.76 -30.23
CA SER A 17 3.31 8.41 -29.17
C SER A 17 3.64 7.68 -27.87
N ILE A 18 4.49 8.27 -27.04
CA ILE A 18 4.75 7.81 -25.68
C ILE A 18 3.43 8.03 -24.94
N SER A 19 2.59 7.01 -24.92
CA SER A 19 1.38 7.02 -24.11
C SER A 19 1.79 7.22 -22.66
N LYS A 20 1.27 8.29 -22.05
CA LYS A 20 1.49 8.57 -20.63
C LYS A 20 1.12 7.29 -19.86
N PRO A 21 1.97 6.78 -18.95
CA PRO A 21 1.67 5.54 -18.24
C PRO A 21 0.33 5.68 -17.53
N GLU A 22 -0.54 4.71 -17.73
CA GLU A 22 -1.87 4.68 -17.12
C GLU A 22 -1.71 4.51 -15.61
N ILE A 23 -2.09 5.54 -14.84
CA ILE A 23 -2.09 5.49 -13.38
C ILE A 23 -3.27 4.61 -12.95
N ARG A 24 -2.97 3.53 -12.23
CA ARG A 24 -4.00 2.64 -11.68
C ARG A 24 -4.33 3.01 -10.24
N GLU A 25 -5.62 2.95 -9.90
CA GLU A 25 -6.08 3.18 -8.55
C GLU A 25 -6.61 1.87 -7.94
N ARG A 26 -6.15 1.54 -6.71
CA ARG A 26 -6.56 0.36 -5.96
C ARG A 26 -7.03 0.72 -4.56
N PRO A 27 -7.97 -0.04 -3.99
CA PRO A 27 -8.40 0.19 -2.61
C PRO A 27 -7.34 -0.30 -1.61
N ILE A 28 -7.23 0.43 -0.49
CA ILE A 28 -6.50 -0.02 0.68
C ILE A 28 -7.29 0.30 1.95
N LEU A 29 -7.30 -0.62 2.92
CA LEU A 29 -8.02 -0.45 4.17
C LEU A 29 -7.08 0.00 5.28
N PHE A 30 -7.54 1.00 6.05
CA PHE A 30 -6.90 1.43 7.28
C PHE A 30 -7.94 1.58 8.40
N ASN A 31 -7.51 1.35 9.64
CA ASN A 31 -8.30 1.67 10.82
C ASN A 31 -8.28 3.18 11.09
N ASP A 32 -9.12 3.64 12.01
CA ASP A 32 -9.29 5.07 12.28
C ASP A 32 -8.01 5.76 12.77
N ALA A 33 -7.21 5.08 13.63
CA ALA A 33 -5.96 5.61 14.13
C ALA A 33 -4.93 5.80 12.99
N MET A 34 -4.84 4.81 12.08
CA MET A 34 -3.98 4.89 10.89
C MET A 34 -4.46 5.98 9.92
N VAL A 35 -5.79 6.14 9.76
CA VAL A 35 -6.35 7.22 8.94
C VAL A 35 -5.94 8.59 9.50
N ARG A 36 -6.06 8.79 10.81
CA ARG A 36 -5.60 10.03 11.45
C ARG A 36 -4.10 10.26 11.23
N ALA A 37 -3.28 9.21 11.41
CA ALA A 37 -1.84 9.29 11.17
C ALA A 37 -1.48 9.67 9.72
N ILE A 38 -2.26 9.19 8.72
CA ILE A 38 -2.11 9.59 7.31
C ILE A 38 -2.49 11.08 7.13
N LEU A 39 -3.61 11.50 7.69
CA LEU A 39 -4.07 12.88 7.59
C LEU A 39 -3.09 13.87 8.21
N ASP A 40 -2.45 13.47 9.32
CA ASP A 40 -1.42 14.25 10.04
C ASP A 40 -0.02 14.14 9.38
N GLY A 41 0.14 13.33 8.33
CA GLY A 41 1.43 13.12 7.65
C GLY A 41 2.42 12.23 8.42
N ARG A 42 2.01 11.61 9.53
CA ARG A 42 2.86 10.74 10.36
C ARG A 42 3.01 9.31 9.79
N LYS A 43 1.99 8.84 9.05
CA LYS A 43 2.04 7.53 8.39
C LYS A 43 2.34 7.69 6.91
N THR A 44 3.50 7.20 6.47
CA THR A 44 4.00 7.29 5.09
C THR A 44 4.35 5.94 4.47
N VAL A 45 4.24 4.86 5.23
CA VAL A 45 4.54 3.50 4.78
C VAL A 45 3.51 2.52 5.33
N THR A 46 3.32 1.40 4.67
CA THR A 46 2.52 0.28 5.18
C THR A 46 3.13 -1.05 4.79
N ARG A 47 3.16 -1.99 5.74
CA ARG A 47 3.54 -3.38 5.51
C ARG A 47 2.31 -4.26 5.37
N ARG A 48 2.36 -5.20 4.44
CA ARG A 48 1.32 -6.18 4.16
C ARG A 48 1.93 -7.54 3.90
N GLN A 49 1.42 -8.56 4.55
CA GLN A 49 1.90 -9.91 4.39
C GLN A 49 1.79 -10.37 2.92
N ILE A 50 2.84 -10.99 2.40
CA ILE A 50 2.81 -11.64 1.08
C ILE A 50 2.01 -12.93 1.20
N THR A 51 1.10 -13.16 0.28
CA THR A 51 0.29 -14.37 0.27
C THR A 51 0.22 -14.94 -1.17
N PRO A 52 0.59 -16.20 -1.39
CA PRO A 52 1.25 -17.10 -0.44
C PRO A 52 2.67 -16.64 -0.10
N GLN A 53 3.18 -17.07 1.05
CA GLN A 53 4.56 -16.81 1.45
C GLN A 53 5.54 -17.48 0.49
N PHE A 54 6.77 -16.95 0.42
CA PHE A 54 7.87 -17.66 -0.22
C PHE A 54 8.27 -18.89 0.59
N PRO A 55 8.87 -19.93 -0.04
CA PRO A 55 9.41 -21.07 0.68
C PRO A 55 10.36 -20.65 1.81
N SER A 56 10.44 -21.44 2.86
CA SER A 56 11.30 -21.17 4.02
C SER A 56 12.80 -21.13 3.72
N SER A 57 13.20 -21.77 2.62
CA SER A 57 14.58 -21.77 2.10
C SER A 57 15.00 -20.42 1.50
N VAL A 58 14.04 -19.55 1.14
CA VAL A 58 14.31 -18.23 0.55
C VAL A 58 14.95 -17.32 1.57
N LYS A 59 16.16 -16.84 1.28
CA LYS A 59 16.93 -15.93 2.14
C LYS A 59 16.82 -14.49 1.70
N GLU A 60 16.61 -14.26 0.40
CA GLU A 60 16.56 -12.91 -0.19
C GLU A 60 15.50 -12.85 -1.29
N VAL A 61 14.88 -11.68 -1.47
CA VAL A 61 13.92 -11.41 -2.55
C VAL A 61 14.30 -10.09 -3.20
N LEU A 62 14.56 -10.13 -4.50
CA LEU A 62 15.03 -8.98 -5.27
C LEU A 62 14.03 -8.59 -6.35
N PRO A 63 14.09 -7.34 -6.84
CA PRO A 63 13.38 -6.95 -8.06
C PRO A 63 13.83 -7.83 -9.22
N TYR A 64 12.86 -8.41 -9.94
CA TYR A 64 13.17 -9.25 -11.10
C TYR A 64 13.43 -8.40 -12.34
N VAL A 65 14.68 -8.44 -12.83
CA VAL A 65 15.17 -7.56 -13.90
C VAL A 65 14.42 -7.75 -15.21
N ALA A 66 14.01 -9.01 -15.52
CA ALA A 66 13.33 -9.32 -16.79
C ALA A 66 11.88 -8.79 -16.85
N HIS A 67 11.23 -8.57 -15.71
CA HIS A 67 9.86 -8.07 -15.62
C HIS A 67 9.76 -6.94 -14.60
N ARG A 68 9.54 -5.73 -15.08
CA ARG A 68 9.35 -4.55 -14.21
C ARG A 68 8.22 -4.80 -13.21
N ASP A 69 8.38 -4.24 -12.00
CA ASP A 69 7.38 -4.26 -10.93
C ASP A 69 7.08 -5.68 -10.39
N THR A 70 8.03 -6.61 -10.54
CA THR A 70 7.96 -7.97 -10.01
C THR A 70 9.15 -8.26 -9.10
N TRP A 71 8.97 -9.22 -8.20
CA TRP A 71 9.99 -9.66 -7.25
C TRP A 71 10.15 -11.17 -7.32
N MET A 72 11.38 -11.61 -7.23
CA MET A 72 11.76 -13.01 -7.32
C MET A 72 12.71 -13.35 -6.16
N PRO A 73 12.60 -14.55 -5.58
CA PRO A 73 13.64 -15.05 -4.69
C PRO A 73 14.99 -15.04 -5.37
N SER A 74 16.03 -14.72 -4.61
CA SER A 74 17.41 -14.85 -5.04
C SER A 74 18.14 -15.76 -4.05
N ASP A 75 18.84 -16.75 -4.59
CA ASP A 75 19.74 -17.59 -3.82
C ASP A 75 21.01 -17.77 -4.64
N PRO A 76 22.18 -17.27 -4.16
CA PRO A 76 23.44 -17.40 -4.88
C PRO A 76 23.87 -18.86 -5.11
N GLU A 77 23.32 -19.78 -4.32
CA GLU A 77 23.65 -21.21 -4.40
C GLU A 77 22.68 -22.00 -5.29
N SER A 78 21.57 -21.37 -5.74
CA SER A 78 20.55 -22.01 -6.58
C SER A 78 20.39 -21.28 -7.91
N PRO A 79 20.26 -21.99 -9.04
CA PRO A 79 20.03 -21.38 -10.35
C PRO A 79 18.71 -20.58 -10.38
N ASP A 80 18.70 -19.44 -11.05
CA ASP A 80 17.53 -18.56 -11.19
C ASP A 80 16.29 -19.27 -11.74
N GLU A 81 16.47 -20.26 -12.60
CA GLU A 81 15.40 -21.09 -13.19
C GLU A 81 14.51 -21.77 -12.14
N ALA A 82 15.06 -22.12 -10.98
CA ALA A 82 14.29 -22.74 -9.89
C ALA A 82 13.27 -21.81 -9.25
N TRP A 83 13.40 -20.49 -9.43
CA TRP A 83 12.62 -19.47 -8.76
C TRP A 83 11.63 -18.72 -9.65
N GLU A 84 11.65 -18.94 -10.97
CA GLU A 84 10.75 -18.25 -11.91
C GLU A 84 9.26 -18.43 -11.56
N GLU A 85 8.87 -19.59 -11.08
CA GLU A 85 7.50 -19.87 -10.62
C GLU A 85 7.14 -19.12 -9.31
N GLN A 86 8.15 -18.59 -8.61
CA GLN A 86 7.98 -17.86 -7.35
C GLN A 86 7.92 -16.34 -7.54
N VAL A 87 7.90 -15.86 -8.78
CA VAL A 87 7.77 -14.43 -9.08
C VAL A 87 6.44 -13.89 -8.53
N ARG A 88 6.51 -12.74 -7.88
CA ARG A 88 5.35 -12.05 -7.28
C ARG A 88 5.21 -10.63 -7.79
N VAL A 89 3.98 -10.20 -7.94
CA VAL A 89 3.59 -8.82 -8.26
C VAL A 89 2.93 -8.22 -7.04
N CYS A 90 3.29 -6.98 -6.70
CA CYS A 90 2.63 -6.30 -5.60
C CYS A 90 1.14 -6.04 -5.92
N PRO A 91 0.20 -6.57 -5.13
CA PRO A 91 -1.22 -6.39 -5.38
C PRO A 91 -1.67 -4.94 -5.16
N TYR A 92 -0.87 -4.15 -4.46
CA TYR A 92 -1.16 -2.74 -4.19
C TYR A 92 -0.76 -1.82 -5.35
N GLY A 93 0.10 -2.26 -6.26
CA GLY A 93 0.56 -1.50 -7.42
C GLY A 93 2.06 -1.26 -7.40
N LYS A 94 2.48 -0.25 -8.14
CA LYS A 94 3.87 0.14 -8.37
C LYS A 94 4.05 1.63 -8.15
N PRO A 95 5.29 2.15 -8.08
CA PRO A 95 5.53 3.59 -8.02
C PRO A 95 4.79 4.36 -9.13
N GLY A 96 4.08 5.41 -8.74
CA GLY A 96 3.19 6.21 -9.59
C GLY A 96 1.73 5.75 -9.63
N ASP A 97 1.41 4.50 -9.22
CA ASP A 97 0.03 4.06 -9.00
C ASP A 97 -0.56 4.73 -7.74
N ARG A 98 -1.86 4.65 -7.56
CA ARG A 98 -2.55 5.28 -6.45
C ARG A 98 -3.34 4.28 -5.62
N LEU A 99 -3.41 4.58 -4.32
CA LEU A 99 -4.24 3.85 -3.35
C LEU A 99 -5.33 4.77 -2.85
N TRP A 100 -6.59 4.38 -3.04
CA TRP A 100 -7.69 5.09 -2.40
C TRP A 100 -8.03 4.43 -1.07
N VAL A 101 -7.99 5.24 -0.01
CA VAL A 101 -8.16 4.75 1.36
C VAL A 101 -9.63 4.47 1.63
N ARG A 102 -9.89 3.29 2.17
CA ARG A 102 -11.19 2.87 2.68
C ARG A 102 -11.16 2.93 4.21
N GLU A 103 -12.05 3.72 4.78
CA GLU A 103 -12.18 3.91 6.22
C GLU A 103 -13.63 3.69 6.67
N THR A 104 -13.84 3.55 7.96
CA THR A 104 -15.19 3.42 8.52
C THR A 104 -15.96 4.72 8.36
N PHE A 105 -17.13 4.65 7.75
CA PHE A 105 -17.92 5.81 7.33
C PHE A 105 -19.41 5.64 7.59
N ALA A 106 -20.14 6.74 7.61
CA ALA A 106 -21.59 6.76 7.60
C ALA A 106 -22.08 7.79 6.58
N VAL A 107 -23.23 7.54 5.96
CA VAL A 107 -23.87 8.46 5.03
C VAL A 107 -25.18 8.91 5.68
N TYR A 108 -25.38 10.22 5.77
CA TYR A 108 -26.57 10.87 6.30
C TYR A 108 -27.17 11.76 5.24
N GLY A 109 -28.49 11.86 5.27
CA GLY A 109 -29.23 12.68 4.32
C GLY A 109 -30.06 11.86 3.37
N ASP A 110 -30.63 12.54 2.37
CA ASP A 110 -31.48 11.98 1.33
C ASP A 110 -30.81 12.05 -0.06
N GLU A 111 -31.58 11.73 -1.11
CA GLU A 111 -31.11 11.73 -2.49
C GLU A 111 -30.59 13.10 -2.98
N ASN A 112 -30.99 14.19 -2.32
CA ASN A 112 -30.66 15.56 -2.70
C ASN A 112 -29.50 16.14 -1.89
N PHE A 113 -29.24 15.59 -0.69
CA PHE A 113 -28.19 16.06 0.20
C PHE A 113 -27.63 14.93 1.05
N ALA A 114 -26.50 14.36 0.62
CA ALA A 114 -25.78 13.32 1.37
C ALA A 114 -24.51 13.90 2.02
N ALA A 115 -24.44 13.85 3.36
CA ALA A 115 -23.22 14.15 4.10
C ALA A 115 -22.53 12.84 4.49
N ILE A 116 -21.22 12.78 4.27
CA ILE A 116 -20.39 11.64 4.68
C ILE A 116 -19.71 11.99 6.00
N HIS A 117 -19.87 11.10 6.98
CA HIS A 117 -19.16 11.19 8.26
C HIS A 117 -18.14 10.05 8.33
N TYR A 118 -16.92 10.41 8.67
CA TYR A 118 -15.84 9.46 8.86
C TYR A 118 -15.60 9.24 10.34
N ARG A 119 -15.53 7.98 10.77
CA ARG A 119 -15.35 7.64 12.19
C ARG A 119 -13.99 8.13 12.70
N ALA A 120 -12.98 8.16 11.84
CA ALA A 120 -11.66 8.68 12.18
C ALA A 120 -11.69 10.13 12.72
N ASP A 121 -12.63 10.99 12.24
CA ASP A 121 -12.79 12.38 12.70
C ASP A 121 -13.63 12.49 13.98
N ARG A 122 -14.30 11.41 14.36
CA ARG A 122 -15.29 11.40 15.45
C ARG A 122 -15.10 10.22 16.39
N PRO A 123 -13.95 10.13 17.07
CA PRO A 123 -13.64 8.98 17.95
C PRO A 123 -14.64 8.85 19.10
N HIS A 124 -15.30 9.95 19.52
CA HIS A 124 -16.29 9.94 20.59
C HIS A 124 -17.68 9.39 20.17
N ASP A 125 -17.91 9.17 18.87
CA ASP A 125 -19.16 8.58 18.38
C ASP A 125 -19.15 7.04 18.39
N VAL A 126 -18.04 6.43 18.81
CA VAL A 126 -17.94 4.97 18.96
C VAL A 126 -18.93 4.48 20.03
N GLY A 127 -19.82 3.57 19.63
CA GLY A 127 -20.87 3.07 20.52
C GLY A 127 -22.10 3.95 20.70
N ARG A 128 -22.15 5.12 20.10
CA ARG A 128 -23.33 6.01 20.14
C ARG A 128 -24.48 5.42 19.36
N LYS A 129 -25.62 5.19 20.03
CA LYS A 129 -26.85 4.71 19.38
C LYS A 129 -27.31 5.73 18.31
N GLY A 130 -27.66 5.25 17.12
CA GLY A 130 -28.17 6.06 16.01
C GLY A 130 -27.12 6.51 14.98
N VAL A 131 -25.84 6.29 15.23
CA VAL A 131 -24.79 6.53 14.22
C VAL A 131 -24.54 5.23 13.46
N GLY A 132 -25.10 5.14 12.25
CA GLY A 132 -25.02 3.94 11.39
C GLY A 132 -23.69 3.81 10.66
N TYR A 133 -22.57 3.70 11.38
CA TYR A 133 -21.27 3.47 10.73
C TYR A 133 -21.22 2.12 10.01
N LYS A 134 -20.75 2.16 8.77
CA LYS A 134 -20.49 0.97 7.94
C LYS A 134 -19.01 0.64 7.98
N PRO A 135 -18.64 -0.66 8.04
CA PRO A 135 -17.24 -1.09 7.94
C PRO A 135 -16.56 -0.59 6.67
N SER A 136 -15.26 -0.32 6.75
CA SER A 136 -14.43 0.18 5.64
C SER A 136 -14.51 -0.69 4.38
N ILE A 137 -14.71 -2.00 4.49
CA ILE A 137 -14.86 -2.93 3.36
C ILE A 137 -16.06 -2.61 2.45
N HIS A 138 -17.03 -1.83 2.95
CA HIS A 138 -18.23 -1.43 2.19
C HIS A 138 -18.13 0.00 1.64
N MET A 139 -17.01 0.71 1.89
CA MET A 139 -16.85 2.08 1.42
C MET A 139 -16.70 2.11 -0.10
N PRO A 140 -17.56 2.83 -0.82
CA PRO A 140 -17.45 2.98 -2.26
C PRO A 140 -16.38 4.01 -2.64
N ARG A 141 -15.89 3.98 -3.90
CA ARG A 141 -14.84 4.90 -4.37
C ARG A 141 -15.23 6.38 -4.26
N TRP A 142 -16.50 6.73 -4.52
CA TRP A 142 -17.00 8.11 -4.45
C TRP A 142 -16.95 8.71 -3.03
N ALA A 143 -16.97 7.86 -1.99
CA ALA A 143 -16.86 8.31 -0.59
C ALA A 143 -15.40 8.46 -0.12
N CYS A 144 -14.42 8.16 -0.97
CA CYS A 144 -13.02 8.29 -0.62
C CYS A 144 -12.57 9.75 -0.60
N ARG A 145 -11.97 10.16 0.51
CA ARG A 145 -11.37 11.49 0.70
C ARG A 145 -9.84 11.50 0.75
N ILE A 146 -9.21 10.32 0.82
CA ILE A 146 -7.76 10.19 0.96
C ILE A 146 -7.23 9.36 -0.20
N LEU A 147 -6.40 10.00 -1.03
CA LEU A 147 -5.70 9.37 -2.14
C LEU A 147 -4.20 9.40 -1.86
N LEU A 148 -3.56 8.26 -2.01
CA LEU A 148 -2.14 8.07 -1.77
C LEU A 148 -1.46 7.71 -3.10
N GLU A 149 -0.35 8.36 -3.43
CA GLU A 149 0.51 7.97 -4.55
C GLU A 149 1.62 7.08 -4.01
N ILE A 150 1.79 5.92 -4.59
CA ILE A 150 2.87 4.99 -4.25
C ILE A 150 4.19 5.60 -4.72
N THR A 151 5.13 5.76 -3.80
CA THR A 151 6.48 6.28 -4.09
C THR A 151 7.51 5.19 -4.22
N ASN A 152 7.36 4.11 -3.45
CA ASN A 152 8.25 2.96 -3.49
C ASN A 152 7.52 1.68 -3.10
N VAL A 153 8.00 0.54 -3.64
CA VAL A 153 7.56 -0.80 -3.25
C VAL A 153 8.79 -1.68 -3.12
N ARG A 154 8.88 -2.46 -2.05
CA ARG A 154 9.93 -3.44 -1.85
C ARG A 154 9.42 -4.63 -1.04
N VAL A 155 10.22 -5.68 -0.98
CA VAL A 155 9.97 -6.90 -0.19
C VAL A 155 11.02 -6.99 0.90
N GLU A 156 10.60 -7.22 2.14
CA GLU A 156 11.47 -7.37 3.30
C GLU A 156 10.94 -8.48 4.23
N ARG A 157 11.77 -8.96 5.14
CA ARG A 157 11.30 -9.67 6.31
C ARG A 157 10.65 -8.69 7.27
N LEU A 158 9.60 -9.11 7.95
CA LEU A 158 8.86 -8.21 8.86
C LEU A 158 9.76 -7.66 9.97
N GLN A 159 10.64 -8.49 10.54
CA GLN A 159 11.51 -8.11 11.65
C GLN A 159 12.76 -7.32 11.23
N ASP A 160 13.01 -7.13 9.93
CA ASP A 160 14.09 -6.25 9.45
C ASP A 160 13.73 -4.76 9.57
N ILE A 161 12.55 -4.46 10.13
CA ILE A 161 12.08 -3.10 10.33
C ILE A 161 12.92 -2.36 11.38
N THR A 162 13.29 -1.11 11.07
CA THR A 162 13.92 -0.21 12.04
C THR A 162 12.90 0.54 12.88
N GLU A 163 13.35 1.18 13.97
CA GLU A 163 12.49 1.99 14.83
C GLU A 163 11.86 3.14 14.05
N GLU A 164 12.63 3.85 13.21
CA GLU A 164 12.14 4.96 12.39
C GLU A 164 11.10 4.49 11.36
N GLN A 165 11.28 3.30 10.81
CA GLN A 165 10.33 2.73 9.87
C GLN A 165 9.03 2.31 10.56
N ALA A 166 9.13 1.79 11.80
CA ALA A 166 7.96 1.47 12.61
C ALA A 166 7.17 2.74 12.99
N GLU A 167 7.87 3.82 13.29
CA GLU A 167 7.23 5.13 13.47
C GLU A 167 6.52 5.62 12.21
N ALA A 168 7.15 5.49 11.04
CA ALA A 168 6.58 5.83 9.75
C ALA A 168 5.36 4.95 9.36
N GLU A 169 5.22 3.76 9.94
CA GLU A 169 3.97 2.95 9.90
C GLU A 169 2.83 3.61 10.67
N GLY A 170 3.11 4.61 11.51
CA GLY A 170 2.13 5.33 12.30
C GLY A 170 1.67 4.56 13.55
N VAL A 171 2.47 3.63 14.07
CA VAL A 171 2.09 2.78 15.23
C VAL A 171 1.81 3.61 16.48
N ARG A 172 2.52 4.74 16.66
CA ARG A 172 2.25 5.68 17.76
C ARG A 172 0.82 6.21 17.78
N ALA A 173 0.14 6.27 16.65
CA ALA A 173 -1.27 6.66 16.61
C ALA A 173 -2.20 5.61 17.24
N CYS A 174 -1.75 4.37 17.36
CA CYS A 174 -2.46 3.27 17.99
C CYS A 174 -1.96 2.98 19.42
N GLU A 175 -0.96 3.71 19.93
CA GLU A 175 -0.28 3.44 21.20
C GLU A 175 -1.26 3.30 22.36
N HIS A 176 -2.22 4.22 22.51
CA HIS A 176 -3.22 4.16 23.56
C HIS A 176 -4.04 2.85 23.55
N ASP A 177 -4.32 2.30 22.35
CA ASP A 177 -5.10 1.05 22.24
C ASP A 177 -4.22 -0.19 22.42
N LEU A 178 -2.90 -0.07 22.09
CA LEU A 178 -1.95 -1.17 22.15
C LEU A 178 -1.23 -1.26 23.49
N ASP A 179 -1.07 -0.15 24.19
CA ASP A 179 -0.40 0.00 25.49
C ASP A 179 -1.28 0.82 26.46
N PRO A 180 -2.46 0.31 26.86
CA PRO A 180 -3.37 1.04 27.74
C PRO A 180 -2.78 1.28 29.14
N ASP A 181 -1.81 0.47 29.55
CA ASP A 181 -1.16 0.56 30.85
C ASP A 181 0.05 1.54 30.87
N GLY A 182 0.46 2.06 29.70
CA GLY A 182 1.54 3.03 29.58
C GLY A 182 2.93 2.46 29.89
N ASN A 183 3.23 1.24 29.40
CA ASN A 183 4.52 0.57 29.61
C ASN A 183 5.69 1.26 28.85
N GLY A 184 5.37 2.13 27.89
CA GLY A 184 6.37 2.87 27.13
C GLY A 184 7.11 2.04 26.10
N TYR A 185 6.38 1.19 25.38
CA TYR A 185 6.93 0.36 24.30
C TYR A 185 7.60 1.18 23.20
N SER A 186 8.68 0.64 22.65
CA SER A 186 9.30 1.14 21.43
C SER A 186 8.35 1.05 20.23
N ALA A 187 8.63 1.72 19.12
CA ALA A 187 7.75 1.65 17.94
C ALA A 187 7.76 0.24 17.32
N THR A 188 8.88 -0.47 17.36
CA THR A 188 8.98 -1.85 16.90
C THR A 188 8.17 -2.82 17.77
N GLU A 189 8.16 -2.63 19.10
CA GLU A 189 7.31 -3.40 20.02
C GLU A 189 5.83 -3.13 19.77
N LEU A 190 5.42 -1.86 19.63
CA LEU A 190 4.05 -1.49 19.27
C LEU A 190 3.64 -2.11 17.92
N LEU A 191 4.55 -2.14 16.93
CA LEU A 191 4.29 -2.81 15.67
C LEU A 191 4.07 -4.32 15.86
N SER A 192 4.86 -4.97 16.70
CA SER A 192 4.71 -6.40 16.97
C SER A 192 3.35 -6.73 17.58
N ILE A 193 2.88 -5.91 18.52
CA ILE A 193 1.57 -6.03 19.14
C ILE A 193 0.46 -5.80 18.10
N LEU A 194 0.57 -4.72 17.32
CA LEU A 194 -0.38 -4.40 16.25
C LEU A 194 -0.45 -5.53 15.22
N TRP A 195 0.70 -6.02 14.75
CA TRP A 195 0.79 -7.11 13.78
C TRP A 195 0.11 -8.38 14.30
N SER A 196 0.43 -8.75 15.54
CA SER A 196 -0.15 -9.93 16.20
C SER A 196 -1.66 -9.80 16.37
N SER A 197 -2.18 -8.61 16.62
CA SER A 197 -3.63 -8.36 16.70
C SER A 197 -4.34 -8.53 15.35
N LEU A 198 -3.66 -8.28 14.23
CA LEU A 198 -4.23 -8.36 12.88
C LEU A 198 -4.10 -9.75 12.25
N TYR A 199 -2.99 -10.45 12.51
CA TYR A 199 -2.62 -11.69 11.81
C TYR A 199 -2.51 -12.91 12.73
N GLY A 200 -2.70 -12.73 14.05
CA GLY A 200 -2.62 -13.79 15.08
C GLY A 200 -1.32 -13.73 15.89
N VAL A 201 -1.36 -14.32 17.09
CA VAL A 201 -0.32 -14.17 18.14
C VAL A 201 1.09 -14.54 17.66
N ASP A 202 1.22 -15.63 16.88
CA ASP A 202 2.53 -16.11 16.43
C ASP A 202 3.01 -15.48 15.13
N SER A 203 2.19 -14.62 14.53
CA SER A 203 2.42 -14.11 13.17
C SER A 203 3.64 -13.20 13.07
N TYR A 204 3.95 -12.44 14.13
CA TYR A 204 5.16 -11.61 14.17
C TYR A 204 6.42 -12.46 14.30
N ASN A 205 6.39 -13.49 15.18
CA ASN A 205 7.53 -14.39 15.40
C ASN A 205 7.85 -15.27 14.20
N ALA A 206 6.85 -15.55 13.35
CA ALA A 206 7.04 -16.25 12.09
C ALA A 206 7.90 -15.45 11.09
N ASN A 207 8.14 -14.17 11.36
CA ASN A 207 8.93 -13.25 10.54
C ASN A 207 8.60 -13.36 9.04
N PRO A 208 7.34 -13.14 8.62
CA PRO A 208 6.92 -13.35 7.26
C PRO A 208 7.55 -12.34 6.29
N TRP A 209 7.60 -12.71 5.02
CA TRP A 209 7.86 -11.77 3.94
C TRP A 209 6.68 -10.81 3.79
N VAL A 210 6.99 -9.54 3.63
CA VAL A 210 5.99 -8.46 3.54
C VAL A 210 6.25 -7.57 2.34
N TRP A 211 5.18 -7.08 1.74
CA TRP A 211 5.21 -5.91 0.88
C TRP A 211 5.39 -4.68 1.76
N VAL A 212 6.41 -3.88 1.48
CA VAL A 212 6.59 -2.56 2.05
C VAL A 212 6.19 -1.55 0.99
N VAL A 213 5.12 -0.82 1.24
CA VAL A 213 4.57 0.16 0.29
C VAL A 213 4.71 1.54 0.91
N GLU A 214 5.58 2.36 0.35
CA GLU A 214 5.74 3.77 0.73
C GLU A 214 4.83 4.65 -0.14
N PHE A 215 4.30 5.69 0.47
CA PHE A 215 3.37 6.57 -0.21
C PHE A 215 3.41 8.00 0.33
N LYS A 216 2.92 8.92 -0.47
CA LYS A 216 2.59 10.28 -0.07
C LYS A 216 1.11 10.55 -0.34
N ARG A 217 0.49 11.40 0.50
CA ARG A 217 -0.87 11.88 0.24
C ARG A 217 -0.86 12.82 -0.97
N VAL A 218 -1.83 12.64 -1.86
CA VAL A 218 -2.08 13.56 -2.97
C VAL A 218 -3.43 14.23 -2.79
N GLU A 219 -3.54 15.45 -3.26
CA GLU A 219 -4.81 16.16 -3.22
C GLU A 219 -5.81 15.46 -4.16
N VAL A 220 -6.99 15.17 -3.64
CA VAL A 220 -8.11 14.74 -4.46
C VAL A 220 -8.62 16.01 -5.12
N ALA A 221 -8.37 16.16 -6.43
CA ALA A 221 -9.03 17.22 -7.17
C ALA A 221 -10.54 17.01 -7.00
N ASN A 222 -11.20 17.97 -6.34
CA ASN A 222 -12.65 17.94 -6.17
C ASN A 222 -13.27 17.85 -7.56
N VAL A 223 -13.78 16.67 -7.90
CA VAL A 223 -14.68 16.53 -9.04
C VAL A 223 -16.00 17.17 -8.56
N GLN A 224 -16.20 18.41 -9.01
CA GLN A 224 -17.48 19.12 -8.88
C GLN A 224 -18.52 18.44 -9.75
#